data_9a5d4700d5df25da90b6c8b3a0f9a51b
#
_entry.id   9a5d4700d5df25da90b6c8b3a0f9a51b
#
_cell.length_a   1.000
_cell.length_b   1.000
_cell.length_c   1.000
_cell.angle_alpha   90.00
_cell.angle_beta   90.00
_cell.angle_gamma   90.00
#
_symmetry.space_group_name_H-M   'P 1'
#
loop_
_entity.id
_entity.type
_entity.pdbx_description
1 polymer ?
#
loop_
_entity_poly.entity_id
_entity_poly.type
_entity_poly.pdbx_seq_one_letter_code
_entity_poly.pdbx_strand_id
1 'polypeptide(L)'
;MTDQLSLFGDSFVEAPSTEGIKYAGSKLKLLPKILELAKRTGAKSVLDGFAGTTRVSQAFAKRGYRVICNDIAVWSETFGRCYLLNRSERTAYADLIEHLNSQKPKDGWFT
;
A
#
# COMPACT_ATOMS: atom_id res chain seq x y z
N MET A 1 9.50 -27.39 7.63
CA MET A 1 8.52 -26.36 7.21
C MET A 1 7.70 -25.79 8.36
N THR A 2 7.34 -26.61 9.32
CA THR A 2 6.70 -26.19 10.59
C THR A 2 7.61 -25.35 11.48
N ASP A 3 8.92 -25.51 11.38
CA ASP A 3 9.90 -24.83 12.25
C ASP A 3 10.04 -23.34 11.97
N GLN A 4 9.80 -22.89 10.74
CA GLN A 4 9.81 -21.45 10.42
C GLN A 4 8.58 -20.70 10.97
N LEU A 5 7.46 -21.39 11.13
CA LEU A 5 6.25 -20.82 11.74
C LEU A 5 6.38 -20.76 13.27
N SER A 6 7.06 -21.75 13.89
CA SER A 6 7.28 -21.78 15.33
C SER A 6 8.27 -20.73 15.82
N LEU A 7 9.24 -20.33 15.00
CA LEU A 7 10.19 -19.24 15.31
C LEU A 7 9.51 -17.88 15.52
N PHE A 8 8.26 -17.73 15.11
CA PHE A 8 7.56 -16.45 15.09
C PHE A 8 6.31 -16.39 15.98
N GLY A 9 6.08 -17.43 16.78
CA GLY A 9 4.93 -17.54 17.68
C GLY A 9 3.59 -17.79 16.98
N ASP A 10 2.65 -18.38 17.69
CA ASP A 10 1.35 -18.80 17.16
C ASP A 10 0.36 -17.65 16.87
N SER A 11 0.76 -16.40 17.05
CA SER A 11 -0.10 -15.27 16.74
C SER A 11 0.10 -14.83 15.29
N PHE A 12 -0.69 -15.40 14.42
CA PHE A 12 -0.76 -14.96 13.03
C PHE A 12 -1.34 -13.53 12.94
N VAL A 13 -0.51 -12.57 12.62
CA VAL A 13 -0.98 -11.21 12.35
C VAL A 13 -1.46 -11.14 10.91
N GLU A 14 -2.76 -11.04 10.74
CA GLU A 14 -3.34 -10.83 9.43
C GLU A 14 -3.07 -9.41 8.93
N ALA A 15 -2.59 -9.29 7.70
CA ALA A 15 -2.38 -7.98 7.08
C ALA A 15 -3.69 -7.45 6.49
N PRO A 16 -4.00 -6.16 6.67
CA PRO A 16 -5.14 -5.55 6.01
C PRO A 16 -4.96 -5.53 4.49
N SER A 17 -6.07 -5.54 3.76
CA SER A 17 -6.03 -5.36 2.30
C SER A 17 -5.45 -4.00 1.93
N THR A 18 -4.66 -3.97 0.88
CA THR A 18 -4.02 -2.76 0.35
C THR A 18 -4.27 -2.62 -1.14
N GLU A 19 -4.28 -1.40 -1.61
CA GLU A 19 -4.51 -1.07 -3.02
C GLU A 19 -3.19 -0.94 -3.79
N GLY A 20 -3.23 -1.11 -5.08
CA GLY A 20 -2.09 -0.87 -5.94
C GLY A 20 -1.95 -1.86 -7.09
N ILE A 21 -0.95 -1.62 -7.91
CA ILE A 21 -0.60 -2.47 -9.05
C ILE A 21 0.22 -3.69 -8.61
N LYS A 22 0.18 -4.73 -9.41
CA LYS A 22 1.15 -5.84 -9.29
C LYS A 22 2.52 -5.34 -9.68
N TYR A 23 3.49 -5.56 -8.82
CA TYR A 23 4.85 -5.09 -9.01
C TYR A 23 5.85 -6.15 -8.55
N ALA A 24 6.84 -6.46 -9.40
CA ALA A 24 7.95 -7.32 -9.02
C ALA A 24 8.77 -6.63 -7.92
N GLY A 25 8.98 -7.31 -6.79
CA GLY A 25 9.60 -6.71 -5.60
C GLY A 25 8.63 -6.05 -4.62
N SER A 26 7.34 -6.14 -4.87
CA SER A 26 6.33 -5.73 -3.88
C SER A 26 6.48 -6.54 -2.59
N LYS A 27 6.40 -5.84 -1.46
CA LYS A 27 6.46 -6.43 -0.12
C LYS A 27 5.12 -7.01 0.36
N LEU A 28 4.14 -7.16 -0.54
CA LEU A 28 2.78 -7.58 -0.20
C LEU A 28 2.73 -8.90 0.59
N LYS A 29 3.51 -9.90 0.17
CA LYS A 29 3.60 -11.20 0.84
C LYS A 29 4.28 -11.13 2.22
N LEU A 30 5.07 -10.10 2.45
CA LEU A 30 5.80 -9.89 3.70
C LEU A 30 5.03 -9.05 4.72
N LEU A 31 3.91 -8.46 4.32
CA LEU A 31 3.14 -7.54 5.19
C LEU A 31 2.79 -8.13 6.55
N PRO A 32 2.27 -9.37 6.66
CA PRO A 32 1.95 -9.95 7.97
C PRO A 32 3.17 -9.97 8.88
N LYS A 33 4.33 -10.34 8.34
CA LYS A 33 5.59 -10.43 9.08
C LYS A 33 6.12 -9.05 9.49
N ILE A 34 6.07 -8.09 8.59
CA ILE A 34 6.50 -6.71 8.86
C ILE A 34 5.66 -6.11 9.98
N LEU A 35 4.32 -6.27 9.92
CA LEU A 35 3.40 -5.78 10.94
C LEU A 35 3.64 -6.44 12.30
N GLU A 36 3.89 -7.74 12.31
CA GLU A 36 4.20 -8.47 13.54
C GLU A 36 5.48 -7.93 14.21
N LEU A 37 6.55 -7.77 13.44
CA LEU A 37 7.82 -7.25 13.95
C LEU A 37 7.65 -5.82 14.49
N ALA A 38 6.94 -4.97 13.79
CA ALA A 38 6.65 -3.62 14.24
C ALA A 38 5.84 -3.59 15.54
N LYS A 39 4.84 -4.47 15.67
CA LYS A 39 4.04 -4.61 16.88
C LYS A 39 4.90 -4.94 18.10
N ARG A 40 5.92 -5.77 17.93
CA ARG A 40 6.85 -6.14 19.02
C ARG A 40 7.68 -4.96 19.50
N THR A 41 7.93 -3.96 18.68
CA THR A 41 8.69 -2.76 19.07
C THR A 41 7.90 -1.80 19.94
N GLY A 42 6.57 -1.89 19.96
CA GLY A 42 5.69 -0.91 20.63
C GLY A 42 5.64 0.46 19.94
N ALA A 43 6.22 0.59 18.74
CA ALA A 43 6.23 1.85 17.99
C ALA A 43 4.82 2.33 17.64
N LYS A 44 4.63 3.65 17.64
CA LYS A 44 3.38 4.33 17.25
C LYS A 44 3.48 4.96 15.87
N SER A 45 4.69 5.17 15.38
CA SER A 45 4.98 5.78 14.10
C SER A 45 5.99 4.95 13.31
N VAL A 46 5.88 5.03 11.99
CA VAL A 46 6.71 4.26 11.05
C VAL A 46 7.18 5.18 9.93
N LEU A 47 8.45 5.07 9.59
CA LEU A 47 9.01 5.64 8.37
C LEU A 47 9.16 4.52 7.34
N ASP A 48 8.42 4.62 6.25
CA ASP A 48 8.60 3.77 5.07
C ASP A 48 9.52 4.49 4.08
N GLY A 49 10.82 4.18 4.15
CA GLY A 49 11.87 4.91 3.44
C GLY A 49 11.96 4.60 1.95
N PHE A 50 11.38 3.48 1.52
CA PHE A 50 11.35 3.00 0.13
C PHE A 50 9.94 2.52 -0.20
N ALA A 51 9.00 3.45 -0.22
CA ALA A 51 7.58 3.15 -0.20
C ALA A 51 7.07 2.45 -1.48
N GLY A 52 7.68 2.73 -2.63
CA GLY A 52 7.30 2.10 -3.89
C GLY A 52 5.81 2.22 -4.18
N THR A 53 5.12 1.08 -4.27
CA THR A 53 3.66 1.02 -4.47
C THR A 53 2.85 1.38 -3.23
N THR A 54 3.49 1.76 -2.13
CA THR A 54 2.91 2.19 -0.84
C THR A 54 2.14 1.11 -0.07
N ARG A 55 2.24 -0.15 -0.42
CA ARG A 55 1.50 -1.24 0.24
C ARG A 55 1.83 -1.38 1.72
N VAL A 56 3.10 -1.26 2.09
CA VAL A 56 3.54 -1.30 3.49
C VAL A 56 2.98 -0.10 4.25
N SER A 57 3.13 1.09 3.70
CA SER A 57 2.58 2.33 4.27
C SER A 57 1.08 2.24 4.50
N GLN A 58 0.33 1.73 3.52
CA GLN A 58 -1.12 1.53 3.64
C GLN A 58 -1.47 0.56 4.77
N ALA A 59 -0.75 -0.55 4.86
CA ALA A 59 -1.01 -1.57 5.89
C ALA A 59 -0.79 -1.00 7.30
N PHE A 60 0.28 -0.23 7.51
CA PHE A 60 0.53 0.44 8.77
C PHE A 60 -0.53 1.50 9.09
N ALA A 61 -0.91 2.33 8.11
CA ALA A 61 -1.94 3.35 8.30
C ALA A 61 -3.28 2.72 8.70
N LYS A 62 -3.67 1.63 8.05
CA LYS A 62 -4.89 0.88 8.38
C LYS A 62 -4.85 0.23 9.77
N ARG A 63 -3.67 -0.01 10.31
CA ARG A 63 -3.46 -0.49 11.69
C ARG A 63 -3.33 0.63 12.72
N GLY A 64 -3.51 1.88 12.31
CA GLY A 64 -3.51 3.03 13.22
C GLY A 64 -2.14 3.64 13.51
N TYR A 65 -1.09 3.22 12.82
CA TYR A 65 0.21 3.84 12.93
C TYR A 65 0.22 5.22 12.24
N ARG A 66 0.98 6.15 12.80
CA ARG A 66 1.39 7.34 12.07
C ARG A 66 2.47 6.95 11.05
N VAL A 67 2.22 7.21 9.78
CA VAL A 67 3.13 6.78 8.71
C VAL A 67 3.75 7.99 8.01
N ILE A 68 5.06 7.95 7.85
CA ILE A 68 5.81 8.83 6.97
C ILE A 68 6.26 7.99 5.79
N CYS A 69 5.82 8.35 4.61
CA CYS A 69 6.05 7.62 3.37
C CYS A 69 7.05 8.40 2.51
N ASN A 70 8.12 7.76 2.08
CA ASN A 70 9.17 8.37 1.27
C ASN A 70 9.59 7.43 0.13
N ASP A 71 9.81 8.01 -1.03
CA ASP A 71 10.41 7.35 -2.19
C ASP A 71 11.01 8.40 -3.13
N ILE A 72 11.99 8.02 -3.92
CA ILE A 72 12.58 8.89 -4.93
C ILE A 72 11.69 8.99 -6.18
N ALA A 73 10.85 8.00 -6.43
CA ALA A 73 10.00 7.94 -7.62
C ALA A 73 8.77 8.84 -7.48
N VAL A 74 8.56 9.71 -8.46
CA VAL A 74 7.42 10.64 -8.50
C VAL A 74 6.07 9.88 -8.52
N TRP A 75 6.00 8.76 -9.21
CA TRP A 75 4.79 7.93 -9.24
C TRP A 75 4.44 7.36 -7.85
N SER A 76 5.42 7.10 -7.01
CA SER A 76 5.20 6.66 -5.63
C SER A 76 4.54 7.76 -4.79
N GLU A 77 4.94 9.02 -4.97
CA GLU A 77 4.26 10.16 -4.35
C GLU A 77 2.79 10.23 -4.76
N THR A 78 2.49 10.03 -6.02
CA THR A 78 1.11 10.01 -6.52
C THR A 78 0.29 8.90 -5.84
N PHE A 79 0.83 7.69 -5.71
CA PHE A 79 0.17 6.62 -4.98
C PHE A 79 -0.02 6.95 -3.50
N GLY A 80 0.99 7.52 -2.85
CA GLY A 80 0.89 7.94 -1.46
C GLY A 80 -0.21 8.98 -1.24
N ARG A 81 -0.29 9.99 -2.08
CA ARG A 81 -1.35 10.99 -2.04
C ARG A 81 -2.73 10.37 -2.26
N CYS A 82 -2.85 9.46 -3.22
CA CYS A 82 -4.11 8.80 -3.52
C CYS A 82 -4.57 7.86 -2.39
N TYR A 83 -3.70 6.98 -1.94
CA TYR A 83 -4.11 5.91 -1.02
C TYR A 83 -4.01 6.27 0.46
N LEU A 84 -3.18 7.23 0.84
CA LEU A 84 -2.95 7.60 2.24
C LEU A 84 -3.59 8.92 2.63
N LEU A 85 -3.57 9.93 1.76
CA LEU A 85 -4.01 11.28 2.08
C LEU A 85 -5.41 11.60 1.57
N ASN A 86 -5.86 10.93 0.52
CA ASN A 86 -7.18 11.20 -0.07
C ASN A 86 -8.30 10.85 0.92
N ARG A 87 -9.15 11.81 1.17
CA ARG A 87 -10.33 11.69 2.03
C ARG A 87 -11.64 11.85 1.28
N SER A 88 -11.56 12.05 -0.04
CA SER A 88 -12.76 12.18 -0.88
C SER A 88 -13.52 10.86 -0.95
N GLU A 89 -14.83 10.96 -0.95
CA GLU A 89 -15.68 9.81 -1.14
C GLU A 89 -15.61 9.30 -2.58
N ARG A 90 -15.86 8.01 -2.75
CA ARG A 90 -15.83 7.37 -4.07
C ARG A 90 -16.77 8.03 -5.07
N THR A 91 -17.91 8.50 -4.63
CA THR A 91 -18.91 9.21 -5.45
C THR A 91 -18.40 10.52 -6.04
N ALA A 92 -17.42 11.17 -5.40
CA ALA A 92 -16.81 12.42 -5.92
C ALA A 92 -16.10 12.23 -7.26
N TYR A 93 -15.77 11.02 -7.64
CA TYR A 93 -15.07 10.69 -8.88
C TYR A 93 -15.97 10.04 -9.94
N ALA A 94 -17.25 9.87 -9.66
CA ALA A 94 -18.17 9.15 -10.57
C ALA A 94 -18.21 9.77 -11.98
N ASP A 95 -18.36 11.08 -12.08
CA ASP A 95 -18.41 11.78 -13.36
C ASP A 95 -17.10 11.68 -14.13
N LEU A 96 -15.96 11.78 -13.43
CA LEU A 96 -14.64 11.62 -14.04
C LEU A 96 -14.44 10.19 -14.57
N ILE A 97 -14.84 9.19 -13.79
CA ILE A 97 -14.74 7.79 -14.20
C ILE A 97 -15.61 7.53 -15.43
N GLU A 98 -16.83 8.02 -15.44
CA GLU A 98 -17.74 7.92 -16.60
C GLU A 98 -17.15 8.61 -17.81
N HIS A 99 -16.62 9.83 -17.66
CA HIS A 99 -15.97 10.56 -18.74
C HIS A 99 -14.79 9.76 -19.30
N LEU A 100 -13.90 9.23 -18.47
CA LEU A 100 -12.75 8.44 -18.92
C LEU A 100 -13.17 7.14 -19.62
N ASN A 101 -14.18 6.46 -19.10
CA ASN A 101 -14.68 5.22 -19.69
C ASN A 101 -15.40 5.44 -21.02
N SER A 102 -15.93 6.62 -21.27
CA SER A 102 -16.61 6.98 -22.52
C SER A 102 -15.66 7.41 -23.63
N GLN A 103 -14.37 7.59 -23.34
CA GLN A 103 -13.40 8.01 -24.35
C GLN A 103 -13.17 6.93 -25.40
N LYS A 104 -13.11 7.34 -26.66
CA LYS A 104 -12.77 6.44 -27.77
C LYS A 104 -11.27 6.12 -27.75
N PRO A 105 -10.89 4.87 -28.03
CA PRO A 105 -9.49 4.53 -28.21
C PRO A 105 -8.83 5.39 -29.29
N LYS A 106 -7.59 5.74 -29.07
CA LYS A 106 -6.79 6.49 -30.05
C LYS A 106 -5.43 5.84 -30.20
N ASP A 107 -5.03 5.61 -31.44
CA ASP A 107 -3.69 5.13 -31.73
C ASP A 107 -2.64 6.19 -31.36
N GLY A 108 -1.57 5.75 -30.76
CA GLY A 108 -0.49 6.60 -30.32
C GLY A 108 0.83 5.83 -30.27
N TRP A 109 1.85 6.41 -29.70
CA TRP A 109 3.18 5.81 -29.65
C TRP A 109 3.27 4.55 -28.77
N PHE A 110 2.25 4.26 -27.97
CA PHE A 110 2.10 2.99 -27.24
C PHE A 110 1.39 1.89 -28.03
N THR A 111 0.83 2.21 -29.14
CA THR A 111 0.21 1.26 -30.03
C THR A 111 1.15 0.92 -31.17
#